data_79058b2ad5320cd784083768cc6758bd
#
_entry.id   79058b2ad5320cd784083768cc6758bd
#
_cell.length_a   1.000
_cell.length_b   1.000
_cell.length_c   1.000
_cell.angle_alpha   90.00
_cell.angle_beta   90.00
_cell.angle_gamma   90.00
#
_symmetry.space_group_name_H-M   'P 1'
#
loop_
_entity.id
_entity.type
_entity.pdbx_description
1 polymer ?
#
loop_
_entity_poly.entity_id
_entity_poly.type
_entity_poly.pdbx_seq_one_letter_code
_entity_poly.pdbx_strand_id
1 'polypeptide(L)'
;MSYITLPKSLIQIKSNSKPLDAYVWAVIRSCSNYKDGESHVTIEKLVKLTNINERTIRRSIRRLEESRLLEIIIHFSDETTRHNTYYTDFRMRNFFMLDREFFQQGYDPKIAGFLLLLKCVCINGSNTLGWNKREIAEGIGMDRNTVSALLEECLRHGLITQDEWGYRLTGDYFRNDTLRSMDKEVFETLRIFCEQHGSRLRDYKSQSRVALELIGARYQPLADYRENPYIDLRYNLEQRCPQQLPPEVSIEYFLKPLKLQTLYDQYLREKQNRPKLQKAYAM
;
A
#
# COMPACT_ATOMS: atom_id res chain seq x y z
N MET A 1 12.11 14.15 -4.52
CA MET A 1 11.55 13.26 -3.48
C MET A 1 11.98 11.85 -3.78
N SER A 2 12.50 11.13 -2.81
CA SER A 2 13.00 9.78 -3.05
C SER A 2 12.16 8.77 -2.28
N TYR A 3 11.40 7.97 -3.04
CA TYR A 3 10.56 6.91 -2.50
C TYR A 3 11.27 5.57 -2.57
N ILE A 4 10.89 4.67 -1.67
CA ILE A 4 11.25 3.26 -1.75
C ILE A 4 9.97 2.43 -1.92
N THR A 5 10.09 1.29 -2.57
CA THR A 5 9.01 0.29 -2.69
C THR A 5 9.17 -0.76 -1.60
N LEU A 6 8.07 -1.07 -0.89
CA LEU A 6 8.01 -2.11 0.12
C LEU A 6 6.97 -3.16 -0.26
N PRO A 7 7.29 -4.46 -0.14
CA PRO A 7 6.37 -5.52 -0.49
C PRO A 7 5.29 -5.70 0.56
N LYS A 8 4.06 -5.95 0.14
CA LYS A 8 2.99 -6.34 1.07
C LYS A 8 3.22 -7.72 1.70
N SER A 9 4.15 -8.51 1.17
CA SER A 9 4.58 -9.79 1.75
C SER A 9 5.32 -9.64 3.09
N LEU A 10 5.64 -8.44 3.57
CA LEU A 10 6.16 -8.22 4.92
C LEU A 10 5.24 -8.83 6.01
N ILE A 11 3.94 -8.96 5.74
CA ILE A 11 3.02 -9.69 6.64
C ILE A 11 3.34 -11.19 6.76
N GLN A 12 4.15 -11.77 5.90
CA GLN A 12 4.54 -13.18 5.92
C GLN A 12 5.71 -13.48 6.87
N ILE A 13 6.34 -12.45 7.44
CA ILE A 13 7.39 -12.62 8.45
C ILE A 13 6.84 -13.44 9.63
N LYS A 14 7.46 -14.59 9.90
CA LYS A 14 7.09 -15.48 11.02
C LYS A 14 7.95 -15.14 12.23
N SER A 15 7.51 -14.18 13.04
CA SER A 15 8.28 -13.72 14.19
C SER A 15 7.41 -13.02 15.23
N ASN A 16 7.73 -13.21 16.51
CA ASN A 16 7.14 -12.43 17.62
C ASN A 16 7.62 -10.96 17.60
N SER A 17 8.70 -10.67 16.88
CA SER A 17 9.27 -9.32 16.72
C SER A 17 8.98 -8.76 15.32
N LYS A 18 7.92 -9.22 14.67
CA LYS A 18 7.55 -8.88 13.28
C LYS A 18 7.62 -7.38 12.96
N PRO A 19 7.15 -6.44 13.81
CA PRO A 19 7.28 -5.01 13.54
C PRO A 19 8.75 -4.57 13.42
N LEU A 20 9.63 -5.01 14.33
CA LEU A 20 11.06 -4.67 14.25
C LEU A 20 11.70 -5.24 12.98
N ASP A 21 11.34 -6.47 12.60
CA ASP A 21 11.85 -7.12 11.40
C ASP A 21 11.40 -6.37 10.13
N ALA A 22 10.14 -5.94 10.08
CA ALA A 22 9.62 -5.13 8.99
C ALA A 22 10.35 -3.77 8.88
N TYR A 23 10.64 -3.14 10.01
CA TYR A 23 11.39 -1.88 10.05
C TYR A 23 12.84 -2.07 9.57
N VAL A 24 13.56 -3.10 10.09
CA VAL A 24 14.93 -3.42 9.64
C VAL A 24 14.95 -3.69 8.13
N TRP A 25 14.00 -4.45 7.61
CA TRP A 25 13.88 -4.69 6.16
C TRP A 25 13.73 -3.37 5.38
N ALA A 26 12.84 -2.49 5.84
CA ALA A 26 12.60 -1.20 5.18
C ALA A 26 13.84 -0.30 5.19
N VAL A 27 14.63 -0.30 6.28
CA VAL A 27 15.87 0.45 6.35
C VAL A 27 16.95 -0.14 5.43
N ILE A 28 17.09 -1.47 5.35
CA ILE A 28 17.98 -2.12 4.36
C ILE A 28 17.55 -1.72 2.94
N ARG A 29 16.27 -1.78 2.63
CA ARG A 29 15.72 -1.36 1.34
C ARG A 29 15.98 0.11 1.04
N SER A 30 15.92 0.99 2.05
CA SER A 30 16.23 2.42 1.88
C SER A 30 17.70 2.68 1.53
N CYS A 31 18.59 1.76 1.90
CA CYS A 31 20.03 1.79 1.57
C CYS A 31 20.35 1.05 0.26
N SER A 32 19.36 0.40 -0.38
CA SER A 32 19.60 -0.40 -1.57
C SER A 32 19.65 0.47 -2.83
N ASN A 33 20.41 -0.01 -3.81
CA ASN A 33 20.39 0.52 -5.16
C ASN A 33 19.00 0.29 -5.77
N TYR A 34 18.48 1.29 -6.47
CA TYR A 34 17.17 1.23 -7.09
C TYR A 34 17.08 0.21 -8.24
N LYS A 35 18.17 -0.03 -8.96
CA LYS A 35 18.17 -0.84 -10.20
C LYS A 35 18.12 -2.35 -9.93
N ASP A 36 18.82 -2.81 -8.90
CA ASP A 36 19.05 -4.23 -8.62
C ASP A 36 18.61 -4.68 -7.22
N GLY A 37 18.25 -3.73 -6.35
CA GLY A 37 17.84 -4.03 -4.97
C GLY A 37 19.00 -4.37 -4.05
N GLU A 38 20.24 -4.19 -4.50
CA GLU A 38 21.46 -4.50 -3.78
C GLU A 38 21.80 -3.45 -2.71
N SER A 39 22.18 -3.88 -1.51
CA SER A 39 22.58 -3.04 -0.40
C SER A 39 23.84 -3.53 0.27
N HIS A 40 24.84 -2.66 0.41
CA HIS A 40 26.09 -2.90 1.12
C HIS A 40 26.09 -2.27 2.52
N VAL A 41 24.92 -2.07 3.11
CA VAL A 41 24.80 -1.45 4.43
C VAL A 41 25.45 -2.32 5.51
N THR A 42 26.33 -1.72 6.33
CA THR A 42 26.94 -2.44 7.44
C THR A 42 26.01 -2.56 8.65
N ILE A 43 26.25 -3.54 9.52
CA ILE A 43 25.47 -3.69 10.77
C ILE A 43 25.58 -2.43 11.63
N GLU A 44 26.77 -1.85 11.76
CA GLU A 44 26.97 -0.60 12.51
C GLU A 44 26.13 0.55 11.96
N LYS A 45 26.04 0.67 10.63
CA LYS A 45 25.19 1.67 9.98
C LYS A 45 23.71 1.40 10.23
N LEU A 46 23.28 0.13 10.20
CA LEU A 46 21.91 -0.25 10.57
C LEU A 46 21.60 0.10 12.02
N VAL A 47 22.51 -0.14 12.97
CA VAL A 47 22.36 0.27 14.37
C VAL A 47 22.12 1.78 14.47
N LYS A 48 22.95 2.58 13.78
CA LYS A 48 22.81 4.05 13.77
C LYS A 48 21.49 4.52 13.15
N LEU A 49 21.08 3.90 12.05
CA LEU A 49 19.86 4.31 11.33
C LEU A 49 18.57 3.87 12.02
N THR A 50 18.59 2.74 12.72
CA THR A 50 17.38 2.16 13.32
C THR A 50 17.25 2.42 14.80
N ASN A 51 18.33 2.81 15.48
CA ASN A 51 18.46 2.86 16.93
C ASN A 51 18.14 1.50 17.62
N ILE A 52 18.36 0.40 16.90
CA ILE A 52 18.17 -0.98 17.39
C ILE A 52 19.56 -1.55 17.69
N ASN A 53 19.71 -2.28 18.82
CA ASN A 53 20.99 -2.90 19.15
C ASN A 53 21.40 -3.98 18.12
N GLU A 54 22.71 -4.16 17.98
CA GLU A 54 23.31 -5.06 16.99
C GLU A 54 22.77 -6.49 17.06
N ARG A 55 22.63 -7.06 18.27
CA ARG A 55 22.11 -8.42 18.46
C ARG A 55 20.70 -8.59 17.91
N THR A 56 19.85 -7.59 18.10
CA THR A 56 18.47 -7.60 17.57
C THR A 56 18.47 -7.47 16.06
N ILE A 57 19.31 -6.59 15.48
CA ILE A 57 19.44 -6.45 14.02
C ILE A 57 19.89 -7.76 13.38
N ARG A 58 20.92 -8.42 13.92
CA ARG A 58 21.39 -9.73 13.39
C ARG A 58 20.30 -10.80 13.45
N ARG A 59 19.49 -10.81 14.52
CA ARG A 59 18.35 -11.73 14.64
C ARG A 59 17.26 -11.38 13.61
N SER A 60 16.96 -10.11 13.41
CA SER A 60 15.99 -9.65 12.41
C SER A 60 16.40 -10.05 10.99
N ILE A 61 17.68 -9.82 10.64
CA ILE A 61 18.24 -10.21 9.34
C ILE A 61 18.10 -11.71 9.09
N ARG A 62 18.43 -12.55 10.08
CA ARG A 62 18.25 -14.02 9.96
C ARG A 62 16.77 -14.40 9.71
N ARG A 63 15.82 -13.82 10.47
CA ARG A 63 14.40 -14.11 10.28
C ARG A 63 13.86 -13.63 8.93
N LEU A 64 14.39 -12.53 8.41
CA LEU A 64 14.06 -12.02 7.08
C LEU A 64 14.57 -12.97 5.98
N GLU A 65 15.76 -13.51 6.14
CA GLU A 65 16.32 -14.53 5.26
C GLU A 65 15.50 -15.82 5.30
N GLU A 66 15.21 -16.35 6.50
CA GLU A 66 14.34 -17.52 6.72
C GLU A 66 12.94 -17.33 6.10
N SER A 67 12.44 -16.10 6.09
CA SER A 67 11.16 -15.72 5.49
C SER A 67 11.25 -15.46 3.98
N ARG A 68 12.44 -15.64 3.37
CA ARG A 68 12.73 -15.38 1.94
C ARG A 68 12.40 -13.95 1.47
N LEU A 69 12.46 -13.01 2.37
CA LEU A 69 12.28 -11.58 2.07
C LEU A 69 13.61 -10.88 1.83
N LEU A 70 14.70 -11.49 2.25
CA LEU A 70 16.06 -11.00 2.12
C LEU A 70 16.97 -12.17 1.69
N GLU A 71 17.79 -11.92 0.70
CA GLU A 71 18.90 -12.81 0.32
C GLU A 71 20.20 -12.17 0.78
N ILE A 72 21.12 -12.99 1.31
CA ILE A 72 22.40 -12.51 1.86
C ILE A 72 23.53 -13.20 1.14
N ILE A 73 24.38 -12.43 0.49
CA ILE A 73 25.63 -12.95 -0.08
C ILE A 73 26.77 -12.48 0.82
N ILE A 74 27.58 -13.45 1.25
CA ILE A 74 28.73 -13.22 2.12
C ILE A 74 29.96 -13.13 1.27
N HIS A 75 30.65 -12.01 1.35
CA HIS A 75 31.95 -11.82 0.70
C HIS A 75 33.05 -11.82 1.74
N PHE A 76 34.18 -12.41 1.42
CA PHE A 76 35.39 -12.37 2.20
C PHE A 76 36.41 -11.54 1.42
N SER A 77 36.86 -10.43 1.97
CA SER A 77 37.95 -9.62 1.40
C SER A 77 39.34 -10.17 1.74
N ASP A 78 39.43 -10.88 2.86
CA ASP A 78 40.59 -11.64 3.37
C ASP A 78 40.06 -12.77 4.27
N GLU A 79 40.93 -13.58 4.88
CA GLU A 79 40.52 -14.71 5.74
C GLU A 79 39.70 -14.28 6.96
N THR A 80 39.71 -13.00 7.35
CA THR A 80 39.11 -12.49 8.57
C THR A 80 37.99 -11.48 8.35
N THR A 81 38.00 -10.76 7.23
CA THR A 81 37.07 -9.67 6.96
C THR A 81 35.89 -10.12 6.13
N ARG A 82 34.73 -10.14 6.77
CA ARG A 82 33.45 -10.55 6.18
C ARG A 82 32.58 -9.35 5.86
N HIS A 83 32.13 -9.25 4.63
CA HIS A 83 31.14 -8.26 4.17
C HIS A 83 29.87 -8.95 3.73
N ASN A 84 28.71 -8.41 4.12
CA ASN A 84 27.42 -8.91 3.68
C ASN A 84 26.86 -7.96 2.62
N THR A 85 26.40 -8.53 1.52
CA THR A 85 25.56 -7.85 0.55
C THR A 85 24.14 -8.38 0.71
N TYR A 86 23.18 -7.48 0.82
CA TYR A 86 21.78 -7.79 1.01
C TYR A 86 21.03 -7.52 -0.30
N TYR A 87 20.25 -8.48 -0.76
CA TYR A 87 19.39 -8.33 -1.92
C TYR A 87 17.93 -8.33 -1.49
N THR A 88 17.23 -7.27 -1.85
CA THR A 88 15.78 -7.14 -1.68
C THR A 88 15.12 -7.28 -3.04
N ASP A 89 14.09 -8.13 -3.18
CA ASP A 89 13.36 -8.23 -4.45
C ASP A 89 12.80 -6.86 -4.85
N PHE A 90 13.18 -6.37 -6.03
CA PHE A 90 12.72 -5.11 -6.60
C PHE A 90 11.60 -5.29 -7.63
N ARG A 91 11.35 -6.51 -8.10
CA ARG A 91 10.28 -6.85 -9.07
C ARG A 91 8.96 -7.21 -8.38
N MET A 92 8.63 -6.47 -7.35
CA MET A 92 7.46 -6.74 -6.52
C MET A 92 6.16 -6.49 -7.29
N ARG A 93 5.27 -7.47 -7.30
CA ARG A 93 3.92 -7.32 -7.90
C ARG A 93 2.94 -6.63 -6.97
N ASN A 94 3.08 -6.83 -5.65
CA ASN A 94 2.26 -6.23 -4.60
C ASN A 94 3.14 -5.41 -3.67
N PHE A 95 3.13 -4.11 -3.85
CA PHE A 95 3.95 -3.19 -3.06
C PHE A 95 3.16 -1.92 -2.71
N PHE A 96 3.70 -1.16 -1.81
CA PHE A 96 3.37 0.24 -1.58
C PHE A 96 4.63 1.09 -1.64
N MET A 97 4.46 2.39 -1.81
CA MET A 97 5.57 3.33 -1.83
C MET A 97 5.65 4.08 -0.51
N LEU A 98 6.86 4.18 0.02
CA LEU A 98 7.17 4.88 1.26
C LEU A 98 8.16 6.02 0.98
N ASP A 99 7.83 7.22 1.47
CA ASP A 99 8.78 8.34 1.43
C ASP A 99 9.94 8.09 2.40
N ARG A 100 11.16 8.42 1.99
CA ARG A 100 12.34 8.30 2.85
C ARG A 100 12.30 9.22 4.07
N GLU A 101 11.52 10.29 4.03
CA GLU A 101 11.29 11.16 5.18
C GLU A 101 10.67 10.42 6.38
N PHE A 102 9.99 9.30 6.14
CA PHE A 102 9.48 8.42 7.19
C PHE A 102 10.57 8.00 8.19
N PHE A 103 11.78 7.72 7.71
CA PHE A 103 12.91 7.30 8.57
C PHE A 103 13.51 8.44 9.38
N GLN A 104 13.17 9.69 9.07
CA GLN A 104 13.66 10.88 9.77
C GLN A 104 12.73 11.34 10.90
N GLN A 105 11.55 10.72 11.02
CA GLN A 105 10.54 11.12 12.00
C GLN A 105 10.87 10.76 13.45
N GLY A 106 11.90 9.94 13.66
CA GLY A 106 12.31 9.52 15.01
C GLY A 106 11.31 8.62 15.72
N TYR A 107 10.45 7.93 15.00
CA TYR A 107 9.51 6.96 15.58
C TYR A 107 10.25 5.83 16.30
N ASP A 108 9.64 5.33 17.39
CA ASP A 108 10.09 4.06 17.97
C ASP A 108 10.11 2.98 16.86
N PRO A 109 11.18 2.18 16.75
CA PRO A 109 11.33 1.18 15.69
C PRO A 109 10.20 0.16 15.62
N LYS A 110 9.61 -0.21 16.74
CA LYS A 110 8.49 -1.14 16.81
C LYS A 110 7.21 -0.49 16.28
N ILE A 111 6.98 0.78 16.61
CA ILE A 111 5.85 1.57 16.09
C ILE A 111 6.02 1.80 14.58
N ALA A 112 7.20 2.23 14.14
CA ALA A 112 7.50 2.42 12.73
C ALA A 112 7.22 1.13 11.93
N GLY A 113 7.75 0.00 12.38
CA GLY A 113 7.50 -1.28 11.73
C GLY A 113 6.05 -1.73 11.78
N PHE A 114 5.32 -1.41 12.85
CA PHE A 114 3.89 -1.70 12.93
C PHE A 114 3.08 -0.88 11.90
N LEU A 115 3.40 0.40 11.71
CA LEU A 115 2.79 1.23 10.66
C LEU A 115 3.02 0.64 9.25
N LEU A 116 4.22 0.10 8.99
CA LEU A 116 4.51 -0.59 7.72
C LEU A 116 3.63 -1.84 7.54
N LEU A 117 3.45 -2.63 8.60
CA LEU A 117 2.57 -3.81 8.56
C LEU A 117 1.10 -3.43 8.37
N LEU A 118 0.62 -2.38 9.04
CA LEU A 118 -0.73 -1.84 8.82
C LEU A 118 -0.90 -1.40 7.37
N LYS A 119 0.09 -0.73 6.79
CA LYS A 119 0.04 -0.33 5.38
C LYS A 119 -0.05 -1.52 4.43
N CYS A 120 0.56 -2.65 4.75
CA CYS A 120 0.44 -3.87 3.94
C CYS A 120 -1.02 -4.36 3.81
N VAL A 121 -1.84 -4.16 4.83
CA VAL A 121 -3.24 -4.63 4.90
C VAL A 121 -4.25 -3.51 4.63
N CYS A 122 -3.79 -2.28 4.38
CA CYS A 122 -4.65 -1.22 3.90
C CYS A 122 -5.31 -1.59 2.57
N ILE A 123 -6.50 -1.07 2.36
CA ILE A 123 -7.19 -1.12 1.06
C ILE A 123 -6.24 -0.57 -0.01
N ASN A 124 -6.12 -1.29 -1.12
CA ASN A 124 -5.21 -0.89 -2.20
C ASN A 124 -5.48 0.55 -2.66
N GLY A 125 -4.41 1.32 -2.76
CA GLY A 125 -4.49 2.72 -3.17
C GLY A 125 -4.97 3.68 -2.07
N SER A 126 -5.18 3.21 -0.83
CA SER A 126 -5.58 4.05 0.30
C SER A 126 -4.69 3.87 1.52
N ASN A 127 -4.89 4.71 2.54
CA ASN A 127 -4.31 4.57 3.88
C ASN A 127 -5.35 4.06 4.89
N THR A 128 -6.46 3.49 4.42
CA THR A 128 -7.61 3.09 5.24
C THR A 128 -7.62 1.58 5.45
N LEU A 129 -7.94 1.17 6.67
CA LEU A 129 -8.20 -0.20 7.07
C LEU A 129 -9.67 -0.27 7.53
N GLY A 130 -10.51 -0.93 6.74
CA GLY A 130 -11.91 -1.20 7.11
C GLY A 130 -12.06 -2.42 8.03
N TRP A 131 -11.09 -2.66 8.92
CA TRP A 131 -10.98 -3.86 9.74
C TRP A 131 -11.03 -3.51 11.22
N ASN A 132 -11.64 -4.38 12.01
CA ASN A 132 -11.57 -4.31 13.46
C ASN A 132 -10.22 -4.85 14.00
N LYS A 133 -9.95 -4.66 15.29
CA LYS A 133 -8.68 -5.08 15.94
C LYS A 133 -8.36 -6.57 15.74
N ARG A 134 -9.36 -7.44 15.71
CA ARG A 134 -9.18 -8.88 15.51
C ARG A 134 -8.79 -9.19 14.06
N GLU A 135 -9.48 -8.61 13.10
CA GLU A 135 -9.20 -8.80 11.68
C GLU A 135 -7.81 -8.26 11.30
N ILE A 136 -7.41 -7.11 11.89
CA ILE A 136 -6.05 -6.58 11.72
C ILE A 136 -5.03 -7.59 12.26
N ALA A 137 -5.23 -8.13 13.47
CA ALA A 137 -4.32 -9.08 14.08
C ALA A 137 -4.18 -10.36 13.23
N GLU A 138 -5.30 -10.90 12.74
CA GLU A 138 -5.32 -12.05 11.83
C GLU A 138 -4.64 -11.72 10.50
N GLY A 139 -4.93 -10.55 9.91
CA GLY A 139 -4.38 -10.13 8.61
C GLY A 139 -2.87 -9.91 8.62
N ILE A 140 -2.33 -9.37 9.70
CA ILE A 140 -0.87 -9.20 9.85
C ILE A 140 -0.19 -10.38 10.53
N GLY A 141 -0.94 -11.38 11.04
CA GLY A 141 -0.41 -12.57 11.71
C GLY A 141 0.30 -12.25 13.02
N MET A 142 -0.31 -11.44 13.88
CA MET A 142 0.20 -11.08 15.21
C MET A 142 -0.84 -11.36 16.31
N ASP A 143 -0.37 -11.45 17.55
CA ASP A 143 -1.25 -11.57 18.71
C ASP A 143 -2.17 -10.35 18.87
N ARG A 144 -3.46 -10.60 19.19
CA ARG A 144 -4.50 -9.58 19.29
C ARG A 144 -4.20 -8.52 20.38
N ASN A 145 -3.67 -8.94 21.52
CA ASN A 145 -3.39 -8.01 22.61
C ASN A 145 -2.22 -7.09 22.24
N THR A 146 -1.20 -7.65 21.59
CA THR A 146 -0.07 -6.91 21.06
C THR A 146 -0.53 -5.89 20.02
N VAL A 147 -1.39 -6.28 19.09
CA VAL A 147 -1.97 -5.37 18.07
C VAL A 147 -2.81 -4.29 18.73
N SER A 148 -3.65 -4.64 19.71
CA SER A 148 -4.47 -3.65 20.43
C SER A 148 -3.61 -2.60 21.11
N ALA A 149 -2.56 -3.01 21.83
CA ALA A 149 -1.64 -2.08 22.50
C ALA A 149 -0.91 -1.16 21.50
N LEU A 150 -0.46 -1.71 20.37
CA LEU A 150 0.23 -0.90 19.33
C LEU A 150 -0.73 0.06 18.61
N LEU A 151 -1.98 -0.34 18.37
CA LEU A 151 -3.00 0.57 17.81
C LEU A 151 -3.32 1.71 18.77
N GLU A 152 -3.46 1.43 20.05
CA GLU A 152 -3.71 2.46 21.07
C GLU A 152 -2.53 3.44 21.19
N GLU A 153 -1.31 2.94 21.09
CA GLU A 153 -0.12 3.79 21.06
C GLU A 153 -0.06 4.65 19.79
N CYS A 154 -0.35 4.08 18.61
CA CYS A 154 -0.43 4.84 17.36
C CYS A 154 -1.53 5.90 17.39
N LEU A 155 -2.71 5.62 17.99
CA LEU A 155 -3.79 6.60 18.18
C LEU A 155 -3.35 7.74 19.08
N ARG A 156 -2.70 7.43 20.22
CA ARG A 156 -2.20 8.42 21.18
C ARG A 156 -1.21 9.40 20.56
N HIS A 157 -0.38 8.91 19.65
CA HIS A 157 0.60 9.72 18.93
C HIS A 157 0.06 10.35 17.63
N GLY A 158 -1.23 10.19 17.32
CA GLY A 158 -1.82 10.72 16.11
C GLY A 158 -1.30 10.12 14.80
N LEU A 159 -0.66 8.94 14.87
CA LEU A 159 -0.10 8.24 13.70
C LEU A 159 -1.17 7.48 12.91
N ILE A 160 -2.29 7.22 13.55
CA ILE A 160 -3.52 6.71 12.94
C ILE A 160 -4.70 7.48 13.52
N THR A 161 -5.79 7.52 12.78
CA THR A 161 -7.11 7.95 13.27
C THR A 161 -8.05 6.75 13.24
N GLN A 162 -9.10 6.82 14.05
CA GLN A 162 -10.18 5.83 14.07
C GLN A 162 -11.51 6.54 13.85
N ASP A 163 -12.33 6.00 12.96
CA ASP A 163 -13.70 6.43 12.73
C ASP A 163 -14.64 5.21 12.77
N GLU A 164 -15.90 5.41 12.44
CA GLU A 164 -16.93 4.33 12.39
C GLU A 164 -16.61 3.26 11.33
N TRP A 165 -15.73 3.54 10.37
CA TRP A 165 -15.35 2.66 9.27
C TRP A 165 -14.06 1.87 9.52
N GLY A 166 -13.32 2.19 10.59
CA GLY A 166 -12.09 1.50 10.95
C GLY A 166 -10.94 2.46 11.27
N TYR A 167 -9.75 2.13 10.77
CA TYR A 167 -8.52 2.90 11.04
C TYR A 167 -7.97 3.53 9.78
N ARG A 168 -7.34 4.69 9.91
CA ARG A 168 -6.66 5.39 8.82
C ARG A 168 -5.26 5.79 9.27
N LEU A 169 -4.24 5.44 8.48
CA LEU A 169 -2.88 5.94 8.65
C LEU A 169 -2.85 7.44 8.34
N THR A 170 -2.28 8.21 9.26
CA THR A 170 -2.01 9.63 9.08
C THR A 170 -0.63 9.83 8.46
N GLY A 171 -0.36 11.01 7.93
CA GLY A 171 0.92 11.37 7.32
C GLY A 171 1.05 10.97 5.85
N ASP A 172 1.74 11.83 5.11
CA ASP A 172 1.89 11.75 3.66
C ASP A 172 3.03 10.82 3.20
N TYR A 173 3.62 10.06 4.14
CA TYR A 173 4.73 9.17 3.84
C TYR A 173 4.34 7.95 3.01
N PHE A 174 3.09 7.50 3.17
CA PHE A 174 2.57 6.35 2.44
C PHE A 174 1.88 6.81 1.18
N ARG A 175 2.57 6.72 0.06
CA ARG A 175 1.95 7.04 -1.21
C ARG A 175 1.01 5.94 -1.68
N ASN A 176 -0.10 6.38 -2.19
CA ASN A 176 -1.15 5.55 -2.76
C ASN A 176 -1.01 5.44 -4.29
N ASP A 177 0.21 5.49 -4.81
CA ASP A 177 0.55 5.57 -6.23
C ASP A 177 0.32 4.29 -7.04
N THR A 178 -0.52 3.38 -6.53
CA THR A 178 -1.05 2.27 -7.34
C THR A 178 -2.08 2.74 -8.37
N LEU A 179 -2.62 3.95 -8.20
CA LEU A 179 -3.43 4.61 -9.21
C LEU A 179 -2.51 5.38 -10.18
N ARG A 180 -2.71 5.21 -11.47
CA ARG A 180 -2.13 6.10 -12.50
C ARG A 180 -2.59 7.54 -12.18
N SER A 181 -1.84 8.54 -12.65
CA SER A 181 -2.22 9.95 -12.43
C SER A 181 -3.68 10.21 -12.82
N MET A 182 -4.09 9.68 -13.98
CA MET A 182 -5.46 9.79 -14.48
C MET A 182 -6.50 9.12 -13.56
N ASP A 183 -6.19 7.96 -12.98
CA ASP A 183 -7.11 7.25 -12.07
C ASP A 183 -7.32 8.06 -10.78
N LYS A 184 -6.30 8.78 -10.30
CA LYS A 184 -6.42 9.67 -9.14
C LYS A 184 -7.33 10.86 -9.43
N GLU A 185 -7.16 11.48 -10.59
CA GLU A 185 -7.96 12.62 -11.02
C GLU A 185 -9.41 12.22 -11.21
N VAL A 186 -9.67 11.04 -11.80
CA VAL A 186 -11.01 10.46 -11.91
C VAL A 186 -11.61 10.22 -10.53
N PHE A 187 -10.87 9.55 -9.63
CA PHE A 187 -11.33 9.26 -8.28
C PHE A 187 -11.66 10.54 -7.52
N GLU A 188 -10.78 11.53 -7.57
CA GLU A 188 -10.96 12.81 -6.90
C GLU A 188 -12.17 13.59 -7.46
N THR A 189 -12.38 13.54 -8.78
CA THR A 189 -13.55 14.14 -9.42
C THR A 189 -14.85 13.49 -8.94
N LEU A 190 -14.89 12.14 -8.85
CA LEU A 190 -16.04 11.41 -8.32
C LEU A 190 -16.27 11.73 -6.84
N ARG A 191 -15.21 11.84 -6.04
CA ARG A 191 -15.29 12.17 -4.62
C ARG A 191 -15.90 13.57 -4.40
N ILE A 192 -15.39 14.57 -5.11
CA ILE A 192 -15.89 15.93 -5.06
C ILE A 192 -17.36 15.97 -5.49
N PHE A 193 -17.72 15.27 -6.56
CA PHE A 193 -19.11 15.18 -7.02
C PHE A 193 -20.03 14.59 -5.94
N CYS A 194 -19.62 13.49 -5.28
CA CYS A 194 -20.39 12.90 -4.18
C CYS A 194 -20.59 13.91 -3.03
N GLU A 195 -19.53 14.57 -2.59
CA GLU A 195 -19.59 15.54 -1.49
C GLU A 195 -20.53 16.71 -1.80
N GLN A 196 -20.51 17.21 -3.03
CA GLN A 196 -21.41 18.27 -3.50
C GLN A 196 -22.89 17.86 -3.48
N HIS A 197 -23.17 16.55 -3.59
CA HIS A 197 -24.51 15.97 -3.57
C HIS A 197 -24.89 15.32 -2.23
N GLY A 198 -24.16 15.65 -1.15
CA GLY A 198 -24.43 15.13 0.20
C GLY A 198 -24.21 13.63 0.36
N SER A 199 -23.38 13.04 -0.50
CA SER A 199 -23.02 11.62 -0.52
C SER A 199 -21.55 11.42 -0.20
N ARG A 200 -21.16 10.19 0.16
CA ARG A 200 -19.76 9.79 0.35
C ARG A 200 -19.36 8.77 -0.70
N LEU A 201 -18.24 8.97 -1.36
CA LEU A 201 -17.63 7.95 -2.20
C LEU A 201 -16.91 6.93 -1.30
N ARG A 202 -17.23 5.65 -1.46
CA ARG A 202 -16.51 4.56 -0.78
C ARG A 202 -15.05 4.56 -1.18
N ASP A 203 -14.20 4.22 -0.21
CA ASP A 203 -12.78 4.09 -0.47
C ASP A 203 -12.49 3.10 -1.58
N TYR A 204 -11.43 3.38 -2.31
CA TYR A 204 -10.96 2.58 -3.42
C TYR A 204 -10.67 1.13 -3.01
N LYS A 205 -11.33 0.19 -3.67
CA LYS A 205 -11.03 -1.25 -3.58
C LYS A 205 -10.33 -1.71 -4.84
N SER A 206 -9.50 -2.75 -4.76
CA SER A 206 -8.81 -3.30 -5.93
C SER A 206 -9.75 -3.71 -7.07
N GLN A 207 -10.98 -4.10 -6.73
CA GLN A 207 -12.04 -4.41 -7.70
C GLN A 207 -12.52 -3.17 -8.45
N SER A 208 -12.53 -2.01 -7.79
CA SER A 208 -12.98 -0.73 -8.36
C SER A 208 -11.98 -0.13 -9.36
N ARG A 209 -10.76 -0.69 -9.44
CA ARG A 209 -9.73 -0.21 -10.37
C ARG A 209 -10.19 -0.27 -11.82
N VAL A 210 -10.84 -1.36 -12.23
CA VAL A 210 -11.34 -1.52 -13.59
C VAL A 210 -12.41 -0.47 -13.90
N ALA A 211 -13.27 -0.16 -12.92
CA ALA A 211 -14.27 0.88 -13.08
C ALA A 211 -13.60 2.25 -13.28
N LEU A 212 -12.58 2.61 -12.50
CA LEU A 212 -11.80 3.84 -12.68
C LEU A 212 -11.10 3.89 -14.04
N GLU A 213 -10.43 2.81 -14.45
CA GLU A 213 -9.75 2.72 -15.74
C GLU A 213 -10.74 2.91 -16.91
N LEU A 214 -11.94 2.32 -16.83
CA LEU A 214 -13.00 2.51 -17.85
C LEU A 214 -13.53 3.94 -17.89
N ILE A 215 -13.77 4.55 -16.71
CA ILE A 215 -14.20 5.95 -16.63
C ILE A 215 -13.13 6.86 -17.21
N GLY A 216 -11.87 6.71 -16.78
CA GLY A 216 -10.74 7.51 -17.25
C GLY A 216 -10.40 7.32 -18.73
N ALA A 217 -10.67 6.12 -19.29
CA ALA A 217 -10.50 5.88 -20.73
C ALA A 217 -11.56 6.60 -21.58
N ARG A 218 -12.74 6.85 -21.01
CA ARG A 218 -13.87 7.49 -21.72
C ARG A 218 -13.98 8.99 -21.46
N TYR A 219 -13.65 9.41 -20.23
CA TYR A 219 -13.85 10.78 -19.77
C TYR A 219 -12.56 11.38 -19.23
N GLN A 220 -12.38 12.67 -19.45
CA GLN A 220 -11.23 13.43 -18.97
C GLN A 220 -11.65 14.28 -17.76
N PRO A 221 -11.06 14.08 -16.58
CA PRO A 221 -11.45 14.79 -15.35
C PRO A 221 -11.06 16.27 -15.35
N LEU A 222 -10.10 16.67 -16.18
CA LEU A 222 -9.58 18.04 -16.29
C LEU A 222 -9.80 18.66 -17.66
N ALA A 223 -10.64 18.05 -18.52
CA ALA A 223 -10.94 18.64 -19.83
C ALA A 223 -11.63 20.00 -19.63
N ASP A 224 -11.23 20.98 -20.42
CA ASP A 224 -12.02 22.21 -20.52
C ASP A 224 -13.34 21.83 -21.21
N TYR A 225 -14.42 21.81 -20.46
CA TYR A 225 -15.76 21.47 -20.95
C TYR A 225 -16.20 22.38 -22.11
N ARG A 226 -15.60 23.58 -22.24
CA ARG A 226 -15.88 24.50 -23.34
C ARG A 226 -15.38 23.99 -24.67
N GLU A 227 -14.27 23.19 -24.65
CA GLU A 227 -13.73 22.60 -25.86
C GLU A 227 -14.47 21.32 -26.26
N ASN A 228 -14.76 20.43 -25.30
CA ASN A 228 -15.48 19.18 -25.59
C ASN A 228 -16.25 18.65 -24.37
N PRO A 229 -17.51 19.10 -24.16
CA PRO A 229 -18.31 18.68 -23.00
C PRO A 229 -18.60 17.17 -22.98
N TYR A 230 -18.57 16.49 -24.11
CA TYR A 230 -18.90 15.05 -24.17
C TYR A 230 -17.83 14.14 -23.55
N ILE A 231 -16.59 14.64 -23.40
CA ILE A 231 -15.50 13.92 -22.75
C ILE A 231 -15.21 14.43 -21.34
N ASP A 232 -15.78 15.57 -20.94
CA ASP A 232 -15.61 16.12 -19.61
C ASP A 232 -16.35 15.26 -18.57
N LEU A 233 -15.62 14.76 -17.57
CA LEU A 233 -16.20 13.89 -16.55
C LEU A 233 -17.23 14.62 -15.68
N ARG A 234 -16.92 15.82 -15.21
CA ARG A 234 -17.82 16.60 -14.34
C ARG A 234 -19.12 16.91 -15.01
N TYR A 235 -19.05 17.42 -16.25
CA TYR A 235 -20.23 17.70 -17.06
C TYR A 235 -21.11 16.46 -17.22
N ASN A 236 -20.52 15.30 -17.55
CA ASN A 236 -21.27 14.06 -17.74
C ASN A 236 -21.88 13.52 -16.44
N LEU A 237 -21.21 13.71 -15.29
CA LEU A 237 -21.77 13.38 -13.98
C LEU A 237 -23.01 14.23 -13.66
N GLU A 238 -22.91 15.55 -13.83
CA GLU A 238 -24.02 16.48 -13.59
C GLU A 238 -25.23 16.22 -14.50
N GLN A 239 -24.99 15.87 -15.78
CA GLN A 239 -26.07 15.62 -16.73
C GLN A 239 -26.73 14.25 -16.59
N ARG A 240 -26.03 13.24 -16.06
CA ARG A 240 -26.47 11.85 -16.14
C ARG A 240 -26.70 11.17 -14.79
N CYS A 241 -26.09 11.68 -13.74
CA CYS A 241 -26.33 11.13 -12.41
C CYS A 241 -27.58 11.75 -11.77
N PRO A 242 -28.27 10.98 -10.91
CA PRO A 242 -29.39 11.53 -10.13
C PRO A 242 -28.92 12.69 -9.25
N GLN A 243 -29.77 13.70 -9.08
CA GLN A 243 -29.50 14.83 -8.17
C GLN A 243 -29.39 14.40 -6.71
N GLN A 244 -30.11 13.34 -6.32
CA GLN A 244 -30.00 12.72 -5.00
C GLN A 244 -29.24 11.40 -5.11
N LEU A 245 -28.06 11.37 -4.54
CA LEU A 245 -27.27 10.16 -4.41
C LEU A 245 -27.61 9.43 -3.11
N PRO A 246 -27.44 8.09 -3.04
CA PRO A 246 -27.42 7.39 -1.76
C PRO A 246 -26.39 8.00 -0.81
N PRO A 247 -26.55 7.88 0.53
CA PRO A 247 -25.61 8.44 1.50
C PRO A 247 -24.16 7.98 1.27
N GLU A 248 -24.00 6.78 0.70
CA GLU A 248 -22.70 6.24 0.32
C GLU A 248 -22.81 5.49 -1.01
N VAL A 249 -21.87 5.74 -1.93
CA VAL A 249 -21.81 5.12 -3.25
C VAL A 249 -20.44 4.54 -3.53
N SER A 250 -20.38 3.46 -4.31
CA SER A 250 -19.13 2.91 -4.83
C SER A 250 -18.79 3.51 -6.20
N ILE A 251 -17.54 3.31 -6.66
CA ILE A 251 -17.11 3.76 -7.99
C ILE A 251 -17.96 3.09 -9.09
N GLU A 252 -18.31 1.82 -8.90
CA GLU A 252 -19.12 1.04 -9.85
C GLU A 252 -20.53 1.62 -10.03
N TYR A 253 -21.05 2.35 -9.05
CA TYR A 253 -22.33 3.05 -9.15
C TYR A 253 -22.37 3.97 -10.38
N PHE A 254 -21.25 4.64 -10.69
CA PHE A 254 -21.17 5.59 -11.79
C PHE A 254 -21.11 4.95 -13.18
N LEU A 255 -20.82 3.65 -13.27
CA LEU A 255 -20.75 2.94 -14.55
C LEU A 255 -22.08 2.97 -15.29
N LYS A 256 -23.20 2.82 -14.58
CA LYS A 256 -24.54 2.84 -15.20
C LYS A 256 -24.94 4.22 -15.72
N PRO A 257 -24.90 5.30 -14.94
CA PRO A 257 -25.16 6.66 -15.44
C PRO A 257 -24.23 7.05 -16.60
N LEU A 258 -22.95 6.71 -16.50
CA LEU A 258 -21.95 7.01 -17.53
C LEU A 258 -22.00 6.08 -18.74
N LYS A 259 -22.94 5.11 -18.79
CA LYS A 259 -23.14 4.14 -19.88
C LYS A 259 -21.91 3.22 -20.11
N LEU A 260 -21.24 2.83 -19.04
CA LEU A 260 -20.05 1.97 -19.08
C LEU A 260 -20.31 0.57 -18.50
N GLN A 261 -21.52 0.30 -17.99
CA GLN A 261 -21.86 -0.96 -17.32
C GLN A 261 -21.64 -2.19 -18.23
N THR A 262 -22.05 -2.11 -19.48
CA THR A 262 -21.90 -3.23 -20.43
C THR A 262 -20.44 -3.60 -20.66
N LEU A 263 -19.55 -2.61 -20.80
CA LEU A 263 -18.11 -2.82 -20.95
C LEU A 263 -17.50 -3.45 -19.69
N TYR A 264 -17.95 -3.02 -18.53
CA TYR A 264 -17.51 -3.57 -17.26
C TYR A 264 -17.92 -5.03 -17.09
N ASP A 265 -19.17 -5.35 -17.41
CA ASP A 265 -19.70 -6.71 -17.34
C ASP A 265 -18.98 -7.65 -18.33
N GLN A 266 -18.68 -7.16 -19.53
CA GLN A 266 -17.88 -7.89 -20.52
C GLN A 266 -16.47 -8.19 -19.96
N TYR A 267 -15.79 -7.21 -19.41
CA TYR A 267 -14.48 -7.40 -18.80
C TYR A 267 -14.50 -8.44 -17.67
N LEU A 268 -15.53 -8.41 -16.80
CA LEU A 268 -15.66 -9.38 -15.70
C LEU A 268 -15.87 -10.80 -16.24
N ARG A 269 -16.67 -10.99 -17.29
CA ARG A 269 -16.86 -12.29 -17.95
C ARG A 269 -15.56 -12.82 -18.56
N GLU A 270 -14.83 -12.00 -19.27
CA GLU A 270 -13.52 -12.37 -19.85
C GLU A 270 -12.52 -12.77 -18.76
N LYS A 271 -12.51 -12.05 -17.62
CA LYS A 271 -11.65 -12.37 -16.49
C LYS A 271 -12.03 -13.69 -15.82
N GLN A 272 -13.32 -14.01 -15.72
CA GLN A 272 -13.79 -15.29 -15.16
C GLN A 272 -13.48 -16.46 -16.10
N ASN A 273 -13.56 -16.26 -17.41
CA ASN A 273 -13.30 -17.26 -18.43
C ASN A 273 -11.82 -17.46 -18.77
N ARG A 274 -10.91 -16.62 -18.27
CA ARG A 274 -9.46 -16.88 -18.38
C ARG A 274 -9.16 -18.17 -17.62
N PRO A 275 -8.60 -19.21 -18.28
CA PRO A 275 -8.20 -20.43 -17.58
C PRO A 275 -7.26 -20.01 -16.46
N LYS A 276 -7.56 -20.44 -15.23
CA LYS A 276 -6.61 -20.32 -14.12
C LYS A 276 -5.37 -21.07 -14.61
N LEU A 277 -4.32 -20.35 -14.96
CA LEU A 277 -3.01 -20.94 -15.18
C LEU A 277 -2.69 -21.70 -13.90
N GLN A 278 -3.00 -23.00 -13.92
CA GLN A 278 -2.62 -23.93 -12.89
C GLN A 278 -1.12 -23.78 -12.73
N LYS A 279 -0.70 -23.67 -11.49
CA LYS A 279 0.69 -23.65 -11.04
C LYS A 279 1.44 -24.85 -11.67
N ALA A 280 1.98 -24.66 -12.84
CA ALA A 280 2.97 -25.54 -13.43
C ALA A 280 4.36 -25.09 -12.96
N TYR A 281 4.61 -25.18 -11.65
CA TYR A 281 5.94 -25.21 -11.03
C TYR A 281 5.83 -25.97 -9.71
N ALA A 282 5.59 -27.28 -9.87
CA ALA A 282 5.90 -28.27 -8.84
C ALA A 282 6.56 -29.45 -9.58
N MET A 283 7.86 -29.31 -9.87
CA MET A 283 8.85 -30.39 -10.02
C MET A 283 10.22 -29.78 -9.80
#